data_d7db8344ffb7616502d950eeef67e68b
#
_entry.id   d7db8344ffb7616502d950eeef67e68b
#
_cell.length_a   1.000
_cell.length_b   1.000
_cell.length_c   1.000
_cell.angle_alpha   90.00
_cell.angle_beta   90.00
_cell.angle_gamma   90.00
#
_symmetry.space_group_name_H-M   'P 1'
#
loop_
_entity.id
_entity.type
_entity.pdbx_description
1 polymer ?
#
loop_
_entity_poly.entity_id
_entity_poly.type
_entity_poly.pdbx_seq_one_letter_code
_entity_poly.pdbx_strand_id
1 'polypeptide(L)'
;MSNDNTSVNEFDFQLVCEYFSSLERQGPGSPEMTSKALSFVESLTEAAHIADIGCGTGGQTMVLAEQTSGVITAIDLFPSFIELFNKKVEVKNLQDRVKGVVGSMDNLPFQNEELDLIWSEGAIYNIGFERGLKEWRRFLKTGGYIAVSEASWFTEERPAEIEDFWMNAYPEIDTISNKIAQMEKAGYVPVATFLFPETCWTELFYVPQMLAQETFLNKYVGNKAAEGLVAYQRYEAQLYAKYKEYYGYAFFIGKKISD
;
A
#
# COMPACT_ATOMS: atom_id res chain seq x y z
N MET A 1 37.69 9.06 -19.60
CA MET A 1 36.54 10.00 -19.55
C MET A 1 35.30 9.14 -19.30
N SER A 2 34.98 8.96 -18.04
CA SER A 2 33.83 8.20 -17.58
C SER A 2 32.56 9.04 -17.75
N ASN A 3 31.58 8.53 -18.50
CA ASN A 3 30.29 9.13 -18.62
C ASN A 3 29.48 8.86 -17.32
N ASP A 4 29.68 9.72 -16.32
CA ASP A 4 28.79 9.81 -15.17
C ASP A 4 27.57 10.69 -15.54
N ASN A 5 26.65 10.11 -16.29
CA ASN A 5 25.34 10.66 -16.53
C ASN A 5 24.29 9.65 -16.01
N THR A 6 24.40 9.29 -14.74
CA THR A 6 23.33 8.63 -14.01
C THR A 6 22.30 9.70 -13.69
N SER A 7 21.16 9.63 -14.37
CA SER A 7 20.02 10.50 -14.08
C SER A 7 19.59 10.31 -12.62
N VAL A 8 19.28 11.41 -11.95
CA VAL A 8 18.84 11.51 -10.54
C VAL A 8 17.54 10.72 -10.24
N ASN A 9 17.00 9.98 -11.19
CA ASN A 9 15.73 9.27 -11.15
C ASN A 9 15.83 7.74 -11.02
N GLU A 10 17.02 7.15 -10.95
CA GLU A 10 17.14 5.76 -10.52
C GLU A 10 17.21 5.73 -8.98
N PHE A 11 16.05 5.57 -8.34
CA PHE A 11 16.01 5.17 -6.95
C PHE A 11 16.80 3.86 -6.82
N ASP A 12 17.85 3.89 -6.00
CA ASP A 12 18.52 2.66 -5.60
C ASP A 12 17.51 1.87 -4.75
N PHE A 13 16.89 0.87 -5.37
CA PHE A 13 15.87 0.03 -4.73
C PHE A 13 16.38 -0.59 -3.42
N GLN A 14 17.66 -0.87 -3.32
CA GLN A 14 18.25 -1.40 -2.09
C GLN A 14 18.20 -0.37 -0.96
N LEU A 15 18.51 0.90 -1.24
CA LEU A 15 18.41 2.00 -0.27
C LEU A 15 16.97 2.23 0.18
N VAL A 16 16.02 2.20 -0.77
CA VAL A 16 14.58 2.34 -0.48
C VAL A 16 14.11 1.22 0.43
N CYS A 17 14.42 -0.04 0.08
CA CYS A 17 14.06 -1.19 0.90
C CYS A 17 14.65 -1.09 2.30
N GLU A 18 15.92 -0.72 2.42
CA GLU A 18 16.56 -0.63 3.73
C GLU A 18 15.98 0.50 4.57
N TYR A 19 15.73 1.67 3.97
CA TYR A 19 15.10 2.81 4.64
C TYR A 19 13.76 2.42 5.25
N PHE A 20 12.89 1.81 4.44
CA PHE A 20 11.54 1.42 4.86
C PHE A 20 11.48 0.14 5.70
N SER A 21 12.47 -0.75 5.64
CA SER A 21 12.53 -1.98 6.46
C SER A 21 12.52 -1.72 7.96
N SER A 22 13.00 -0.55 8.38
CA SER A 22 13.02 -0.16 9.79
C SER A 22 11.65 0.28 10.32
N LEU A 23 10.68 0.48 9.44
CA LEU A 23 9.35 0.98 9.77
C LEU A 23 8.35 -0.17 9.87
N GLU A 24 7.35 -0.01 10.72
CA GLU A 24 6.28 -0.99 10.85
C GLU A 24 5.38 -1.03 9.60
N ARG A 25 5.15 0.12 8.98
CA ARG A 25 4.43 0.30 7.72
C ARG A 25 5.26 1.10 6.73
N GLN A 26 5.15 0.78 5.45
CA GLN A 26 5.88 1.44 4.37
C GLN A 26 5.07 2.57 3.70
N GLY A 27 3.88 2.86 4.23
CA GLY A 27 2.99 3.93 3.79
C GLY A 27 2.04 4.37 4.91
N PRO A 28 1.28 5.47 4.69
CA PRO A 28 0.28 5.93 5.64
C PRO A 28 -0.79 4.87 5.92
N GLY A 29 -1.16 4.72 7.18
CA GLY A 29 -2.16 3.74 7.60
C GLY A 29 -2.11 3.49 9.10
N SER A 30 -3.04 2.67 9.59
CA SER A 30 -3.06 2.25 10.99
C SER A 30 -3.80 0.92 11.16
N PRO A 31 -3.56 0.18 12.26
CA PRO A 31 -4.34 -1.00 12.61
C PRO A 31 -5.85 -0.73 12.66
N GLU A 32 -6.25 0.45 13.13
CA GLU A 32 -7.66 0.86 13.23
C GLU A 32 -8.29 1.03 11.84
N MET A 33 -7.54 1.57 10.86
CA MET A 33 -8.05 1.74 9.49
C MET A 33 -8.16 0.40 8.77
N THR A 34 -7.18 -0.49 8.94
CA THR A 34 -7.26 -1.88 8.47
C THR A 34 -8.48 -2.59 9.07
N SER A 35 -8.65 -2.52 10.39
CA SER A 35 -9.79 -3.13 11.11
C SER A 35 -11.13 -2.55 10.65
N LYS A 36 -11.21 -1.23 10.49
CA LYS A 36 -12.41 -0.55 9.99
C LYS A 36 -12.75 -1.02 8.58
N ALA A 37 -11.78 -1.10 7.67
CA ALA A 37 -12.02 -1.59 6.32
C ALA A 37 -12.49 -3.05 6.32
N LEU A 38 -11.86 -3.90 7.14
CA LEU A 38 -12.26 -5.30 7.28
C LEU A 38 -13.69 -5.46 7.80
N SER A 39 -14.19 -4.54 8.63
CA SER A 39 -15.56 -4.59 9.14
C SER A 39 -16.64 -4.43 8.08
N PHE A 40 -16.32 -3.97 6.88
CA PHE A 40 -17.23 -3.91 5.73
C PHE A 40 -17.21 -5.19 4.88
N VAL A 41 -16.28 -6.11 5.15
CA VAL A 41 -16.23 -7.41 4.48
C VAL A 41 -17.12 -8.38 5.28
N GLU A 42 -18.07 -8.99 4.60
CA GLU A 42 -18.93 -10.01 5.22
C GLU A 42 -18.10 -11.21 5.69
N SER A 43 -18.65 -11.97 6.62
CA SER A 43 -17.98 -13.04 7.36
C SER A 43 -17.07 -13.93 6.50
N LEU A 44 -15.78 -13.82 6.74
CA LEU A 44 -14.77 -14.73 6.19
C LEU A 44 -14.70 -15.97 7.07
N THR A 45 -14.85 -17.15 6.47
CA THR A 45 -14.72 -18.44 7.17
C THR A 45 -13.25 -18.85 7.34
N GLU A 46 -13.00 -19.91 8.10
CA GLU A 46 -11.67 -20.52 8.20
C GLU A 46 -11.14 -21.05 6.85
N ALA A 47 -12.05 -21.37 5.92
CA ALA A 47 -11.70 -21.78 4.56
C ALA A 47 -11.48 -20.60 3.58
N ALA A 48 -11.60 -19.34 4.03
CA ALA A 48 -11.41 -18.19 3.17
C ALA A 48 -9.94 -18.06 2.76
N HIS A 49 -9.72 -17.74 1.49
CA HIS A 49 -8.42 -17.42 0.93
C HIS A 49 -8.29 -15.91 0.76
N ILE A 50 -7.30 -15.33 1.41
CA ILE A 50 -7.03 -13.88 1.44
C ILE A 50 -5.67 -13.63 0.79
N ALA A 51 -5.62 -12.68 -0.14
CA ALA A 51 -4.37 -12.16 -0.67
C ALA A 51 -4.12 -10.75 -0.16
N ASP A 52 -2.93 -10.46 0.40
CA ASP A 52 -2.47 -9.10 0.69
C ASP A 52 -1.36 -8.74 -0.31
N ILE A 53 -1.66 -7.84 -1.25
CA ILE A 53 -0.82 -7.53 -2.40
C ILE A 53 -0.08 -6.21 -2.16
N GLY A 54 1.26 -6.26 -2.16
CA GLY A 54 2.11 -5.17 -1.72
C GLY A 54 2.14 -5.08 -0.19
N CYS A 55 2.35 -6.22 0.46
CA CYS A 55 2.22 -6.34 1.91
C CYS A 55 3.33 -5.63 2.71
N GLY A 56 4.42 -5.22 2.05
CA GLY A 56 5.58 -4.66 2.74
C GLY A 56 6.13 -5.62 3.79
N THR A 57 6.42 -5.10 4.98
CA THR A 57 6.85 -5.91 6.14
C THR A 57 5.67 -6.48 6.94
N GLY A 58 4.44 -6.41 6.40
CA GLY A 58 3.26 -7.08 6.93
C GLY A 58 2.48 -6.33 8.00
N GLY A 59 2.60 -5.01 8.09
CA GLY A 59 1.87 -4.23 9.12
C GLY A 59 0.37 -4.46 9.10
N GLN A 60 -0.28 -4.34 7.93
CA GLN A 60 -1.70 -4.62 7.74
C GLN A 60 -2.01 -6.13 7.75
N THR A 61 -1.12 -6.95 7.17
CA THR A 61 -1.31 -8.41 7.13
C THR A 61 -1.45 -9.01 8.52
N MET A 62 -0.68 -8.51 9.49
CA MET A 62 -0.78 -8.98 10.87
C MET A 62 -2.12 -8.64 11.50
N VAL A 63 -2.70 -7.48 11.20
CA VAL A 63 -4.06 -7.11 11.63
C VAL A 63 -5.10 -8.04 11.02
N LEU A 64 -4.99 -8.32 9.71
CA LEU A 64 -5.86 -9.28 9.02
C LEU A 64 -5.76 -10.66 9.67
N ALA A 65 -4.55 -11.11 9.98
CA ALA A 65 -4.29 -12.40 10.60
C ALA A 65 -4.88 -12.49 12.03
N GLU A 66 -4.89 -11.42 12.79
CA GLU A 66 -5.47 -11.38 14.13
C GLU A 66 -7.01 -11.37 14.11
N GLN A 67 -7.62 -10.82 13.05
CA GLN A 67 -9.07 -10.62 12.96
C GLN A 67 -9.79 -11.60 12.02
N THR A 68 -9.06 -12.47 11.31
CA THR A 68 -9.63 -13.51 10.45
C THR A 68 -9.03 -14.86 10.78
N SER A 69 -9.76 -15.92 10.44
CA SER A 69 -9.29 -17.32 10.60
C SER A 69 -8.86 -17.94 9.26
N GLY A 70 -9.00 -17.24 8.15
CA GLY A 70 -8.67 -17.73 6.81
C GLY A 70 -7.17 -17.85 6.54
N VAL A 71 -6.85 -18.45 5.40
CA VAL A 71 -5.48 -18.54 4.89
C VAL A 71 -5.10 -17.23 4.22
N ILE A 72 -3.95 -16.66 4.60
CA ILE A 72 -3.45 -15.39 4.04
C ILE A 72 -2.15 -15.65 3.25
N THR A 73 -2.14 -15.26 1.99
CA THR A 73 -0.93 -15.17 1.17
C THR A 73 -0.59 -13.69 0.97
N ALA A 74 0.50 -13.25 1.60
CA ALA A 74 0.98 -11.87 1.50
C ALA A 74 2.10 -11.80 0.46
N ILE A 75 1.99 -10.87 -0.50
CA ILE A 75 2.91 -10.78 -1.64
C ILE A 75 3.56 -9.41 -1.64
N ASP A 76 4.88 -9.41 -1.82
CA ASP A 76 5.65 -8.19 -2.04
C ASP A 76 6.79 -8.47 -3.02
N LEU A 77 7.22 -7.44 -3.75
CA LEU A 77 8.31 -7.54 -4.70
C LEU A 77 9.67 -7.69 -4.02
N PHE A 78 9.82 -7.17 -2.81
CA PHE A 78 11.10 -7.06 -2.11
C PHE A 78 11.36 -8.25 -1.18
N PRO A 79 12.40 -9.09 -1.49
CA PRO A 79 12.73 -10.26 -0.66
C PRO A 79 13.01 -9.90 0.81
N SER A 80 13.65 -8.75 1.07
CA SER A 80 13.95 -8.30 2.43
C SER A 80 12.69 -8.01 3.27
N PHE A 81 11.65 -7.46 2.64
CA PHE A 81 10.36 -7.24 3.32
C PHE A 81 9.69 -8.58 3.67
N ILE A 82 9.67 -9.50 2.71
CA ILE A 82 9.08 -10.84 2.91
C ILE A 82 9.85 -11.63 3.97
N GLU A 83 11.18 -11.52 4.02
CA GLU A 83 11.97 -12.14 5.08
C GLU A 83 11.60 -11.60 6.47
N LEU A 84 11.48 -10.28 6.62
CA LEU A 84 11.05 -9.63 7.86
C LEU A 84 9.62 -10.04 8.25
N PHE A 85 8.73 -10.06 7.26
CA PHE A 85 7.34 -10.49 7.48
C PHE A 85 7.26 -11.94 7.94
N ASN A 86 7.92 -12.88 7.26
CA ASN A 86 7.89 -14.30 7.63
C ASN A 86 8.48 -14.56 9.04
N LYS A 87 9.51 -13.79 9.45
CA LYS A 87 9.99 -13.80 10.84
C LYS A 87 8.92 -13.38 11.84
N LYS A 88 8.11 -12.36 11.52
CA LYS A 88 6.98 -11.94 12.37
C LYS A 88 5.92 -13.04 12.44
N VAL A 89 5.62 -13.69 11.32
CA VAL A 89 4.67 -14.82 11.25
C VAL A 89 5.12 -15.98 12.15
N GLU A 90 6.41 -16.34 12.10
CA GLU A 90 6.99 -17.39 12.96
C GLU A 90 6.91 -17.03 14.45
N VAL A 91 7.29 -15.82 14.83
CA VAL A 91 7.22 -15.34 16.22
C VAL A 91 5.79 -15.38 16.77
N LYS A 92 4.79 -15.16 15.92
CA LYS A 92 3.36 -15.19 16.27
C LYS A 92 2.74 -16.61 16.17
N ASN A 93 3.49 -17.63 15.73
CA ASN A 93 3.00 -19.00 15.47
C ASN A 93 1.83 -19.05 14.48
N LEU A 94 1.91 -18.28 13.39
CA LEU A 94 0.86 -18.15 12.36
C LEU A 94 1.22 -18.88 11.05
N GLN A 95 2.36 -19.58 10.96
CA GLN A 95 2.91 -20.16 9.72
C GLN A 95 2.00 -21.23 9.08
N ASP A 96 1.08 -21.80 9.83
CA ASP A 96 0.13 -22.80 9.31
C ASP A 96 -0.94 -22.18 8.39
N ARG A 97 -1.17 -20.86 8.47
CA ARG A 97 -2.20 -20.17 7.70
C ARG A 97 -1.79 -18.82 7.10
N VAL A 98 -0.62 -18.29 7.45
CA VAL A 98 -0.11 -17.01 6.96
C VAL A 98 1.28 -17.22 6.38
N LYS A 99 1.49 -16.78 5.13
CA LYS A 99 2.80 -16.87 4.47
C LYS A 99 3.08 -15.64 3.63
N GLY A 100 4.31 -15.18 3.67
CA GLY A 100 4.86 -14.18 2.74
C GLY A 100 5.51 -14.86 1.53
N VAL A 101 5.26 -14.31 0.36
CA VAL A 101 5.77 -14.79 -0.93
C VAL A 101 6.37 -13.64 -1.70
N VAL A 102 7.61 -13.78 -2.17
CA VAL A 102 8.19 -12.80 -3.08
C VAL A 102 7.52 -12.93 -4.45
N GLY A 103 6.93 -11.86 -4.93
CA GLY A 103 6.20 -11.87 -6.20
C GLY A 103 5.82 -10.48 -6.68
N SER A 104 5.55 -10.37 -7.97
CA SER A 104 5.06 -9.13 -8.59
C SER A 104 3.54 -9.10 -8.61
N MET A 105 2.98 -7.93 -8.33
CA MET A 105 1.55 -7.68 -8.44
C MET A 105 1.03 -7.73 -9.89
N ASP A 106 1.93 -7.66 -10.89
CA ASP A 106 1.62 -7.89 -12.30
C ASP A 106 1.45 -9.39 -12.67
N ASN A 107 1.95 -10.30 -11.82
CA ASN A 107 1.93 -11.73 -12.10
C ASN A 107 1.65 -12.52 -10.82
N LEU A 108 0.41 -12.43 -10.34
CA LEU A 108 -0.02 -13.07 -9.10
C LEU A 108 -0.16 -14.60 -9.28
N PRO A 109 0.25 -15.40 -8.27
CA PRO A 109 0.27 -16.86 -8.34
C PRO A 109 -1.09 -17.50 -8.00
N PHE A 110 -2.18 -16.85 -8.33
CA PHE A 110 -3.54 -17.34 -8.04
C PHE A 110 -4.26 -17.83 -9.29
N GLN A 111 -5.17 -18.77 -9.08
CA GLN A 111 -6.11 -19.21 -10.11
C GLN A 111 -7.33 -18.28 -10.16
N ASN A 112 -8.08 -18.36 -11.25
CA ASN A 112 -9.35 -17.64 -11.34
C ASN A 112 -10.29 -18.14 -10.25
N GLU A 113 -11.02 -17.21 -9.60
CA GLU A 113 -12.01 -17.49 -8.56
C GLU A 113 -11.47 -18.27 -7.35
N GLU A 114 -10.21 -18.05 -7.01
CA GLU A 114 -9.57 -18.67 -5.84
C GLU A 114 -9.78 -17.88 -4.55
N LEU A 115 -9.82 -16.53 -4.65
CA LEU A 115 -9.77 -15.63 -3.51
C LEU A 115 -11.16 -15.17 -3.04
N ASP A 116 -11.33 -15.15 -1.74
CA ASP A 116 -12.49 -14.53 -1.08
C ASP A 116 -12.27 -13.05 -0.81
N LEU A 117 -11.00 -12.63 -0.58
CA LEU A 117 -10.61 -11.26 -0.33
C LEU A 117 -9.27 -10.93 -0.98
N ILE A 118 -9.21 -9.82 -1.70
CA ILE A 118 -7.98 -9.15 -2.10
C ILE A 118 -7.83 -7.88 -1.26
N TRP A 119 -6.65 -7.74 -0.66
CA TRP A 119 -6.25 -6.59 0.15
C TRP A 119 -5.03 -5.93 -0.44
N SER A 120 -4.96 -4.57 -0.41
CA SER A 120 -3.77 -3.82 -0.83
C SER A 120 -3.80 -2.42 -0.22
N GLU A 121 -2.95 -2.16 0.78
CA GLU A 121 -2.86 -0.83 1.39
C GLU A 121 -1.67 -0.05 0.84
N GLY A 122 -1.95 1.09 0.17
CA GLY A 122 -0.93 2.01 -0.34
C GLY A 122 0.03 1.37 -1.34
N ALA A 123 -0.43 0.41 -2.15
CA ALA A 123 0.44 -0.33 -3.05
C ALA A 123 -0.10 -0.46 -4.49
N ILE A 124 -1.42 -0.50 -4.70
CA ILE A 124 -2.03 -0.71 -6.01
C ILE A 124 -1.59 0.32 -7.07
N TYR A 125 -1.23 1.53 -6.64
CA TYR A 125 -0.73 2.60 -7.52
C TYR A 125 0.50 2.20 -8.35
N ASN A 126 1.29 1.22 -7.88
CA ASN A 126 2.49 0.75 -8.59
C ASN A 126 2.17 0.11 -9.95
N ILE A 127 0.96 -0.41 -10.13
CA ILE A 127 0.48 -0.92 -11.44
C ILE A 127 -0.67 -0.09 -12.01
N GLY A 128 -1.11 0.93 -11.29
CA GLY A 128 -2.28 1.75 -11.62
C GLY A 128 -3.57 1.21 -11.02
N PHE A 129 -4.35 2.12 -10.43
CA PHE A 129 -5.57 1.77 -9.68
C PHE A 129 -6.62 1.06 -10.57
N GLU A 130 -6.94 1.66 -11.73
CA GLU A 130 -7.91 1.06 -12.66
C GLU A 130 -7.43 -0.29 -13.19
N ARG A 131 -6.14 -0.41 -13.50
CA ARG A 131 -5.54 -1.64 -14.00
C ARG A 131 -5.57 -2.75 -12.94
N GLY A 132 -5.15 -2.44 -11.71
CA GLY A 132 -5.16 -3.40 -10.61
C GLY A 132 -6.56 -3.92 -10.33
N LEU A 133 -7.56 -3.04 -10.26
CA LEU A 133 -8.95 -3.43 -10.09
C LEU A 133 -9.43 -4.39 -11.18
N LYS A 134 -9.11 -4.13 -12.46
CA LYS A 134 -9.52 -4.97 -13.59
C LYS A 134 -8.80 -6.32 -13.61
N GLU A 135 -7.47 -6.30 -13.49
CA GLU A 135 -6.66 -7.52 -13.63
C GLU A 135 -6.83 -8.48 -12.46
N TRP A 136 -6.96 -7.96 -11.24
CA TRP A 136 -7.11 -8.80 -10.04
C TRP A 136 -8.52 -9.36 -9.87
N ARG A 137 -9.54 -8.73 -10.48
CA ARG A 137 -10.92 -9.17 -10.38
C ARG A 137 -11.13 -10.64 -10.72
N ARG A 138 -10.40 -11.16 -11.70
CA ARG A 138 -10.51 -12.57 -12.13
C ARG A 138 -10.18 -13.57 -11.02
N PHE A 139 -9.32 -13.19 -10.06
CA PHE A 139 -8.93 -14.06 -8.96
C PHE A 139 -9.97 -14.13 -7.85
N LEU A 140 -10.87 -13.15 -7.77
CA LEU A 140 -11.96 -13.15 -6.79
C LEU A 140 -13.07 -14.10 -7.20
N LYS A 141 -13.54 -14.86 -6.24
CA LYS A 141 -14.83 -15.57 -6.32
C LYS A 141 -15.97 -14.58 -6.51
N THR A 142 -17.07 -15.03 -7.12
CA THR A 142 -18.34 -14.28 -7.04
C THR A 142 -18.75 -14.14 -5.58
N GLY A 143 -19.08 -12.92 -5.15
CA GLY A 143 -19.31 -12.57 -3.75
C GLY A 143 -18.07 -12.16 -2.97
N GLY A 144 -16.87 -12.34 -3.53
CA GLY A 144 -15.60 -11.92 -2.93
C GLY A 144 -15.41 -10.40 -2.95
N TYR A 145 -14.48 -9.94 -2.13
CA TYR A 145 -14.23 -8.52 -1.90
C TYR A 145 -12.83 -8.09 -2.35
N ILE A 146 -12.73 -6.82 -2.76
CA ILE A 146 -11.47 -6.12 -2.87
C ILE A 146 -11.49 -4.95 -1.89
N ALA A 147 -10.40 -4.75 -1.14
CA ALA A 147 -10.20 -3.63 -0.23
C ALA A 147 -8.83 -3.02 -0.50
N VAL A 148 -8.80 -1.79 -1.00
CA VAL A 148 -7.57 -1.10 -1.36
C VAL A 148 -7.54 0.31 -0.79
N SER A 149 -6.37 0.78 -0.37
CA SER A 149 -6.18 2.17 -0.02
C SER A 149 -5.30 2.89 -1.04
N GLU A 150 -5.64 4.14 -1.33
CA GLU A 150 -5.09 4.88 -2.45
C GLU A 150 -5.03 6.37 -2.15
N ALA A 151 -3.98 7.05 -2.64
CA ALA A 151 -3.90 8.50 -2.63
C ALA A 151 -4.99 9.10 -3.51
N SER A 152 -5.73 10.05 -2.97
CA SER A 152 -6.88 10.63 -3.65
C SER A 152 -7.01 12.12 -3.36
N TRP A 153 -7.54 12.86 -4.32
CA TRP A 153 -7.91 14.24 -4.15
C TRP A 153 -9.23 14.36 -3.40
N PHE A 154 -9.29 15.31 -2.47
CA PHE A 154 -10.52 15.66 -1.73
C PHE A 154 -11.30 16.78 -2.41
N THR A 155 -10.65 17.51 -3.33
CA THR A 155 -11.21 18.69 -4.00
C THR A 155 -10.94 18.64 -5.51
N GLU A 156 -11.81 19.26 -6.29
CA GLU A 156 -11.60 19.44 -7.74
C GLU A 156 -10.54 20.50 -8.03
N GLU A 157 -10.51 21.58 -7.25
CA GLU A 157 -9.51 22.64 -7.36
C GLU A 157 -8.50 22.52 -6.23
N ARG A 158 -7.22 22.74 -6.53
CA ARG A 158 -6.09 22.63 -5.59
C ARG A 158 -4.94 23.54 -6.02
N PRO A 159 -4.04 23.91 -5.11
CA PRO A 159 -2.85 24.69 -5.44
C PRO A 159 -1.93 23.93 -6.40
N ALA A 160 -1.37 24.66 -7.39
CA ALA A 160 -0.50 24.08 -8.41
C ALA A 160 0.72 23.34 -7.82
N GLU A 161 1.31 23.83 -6.72
CA GLU A 161 2.47 23.18 -6.09
C GLU A 161 2.19 21.72 -5.71
N ILE A 162 1.02 21.44 -5.12
CA ILE A 162 0.68 20.06 -4.73
C ILE A 162 0.18 19.25 -5.91
N GLU A 163 -0.48 19.87 -6.87
CA GLU A 163 -0.86 19.21 -8.11
C GLU A 163 0.36 18.76 -8.91
N ASP A 164 1.33 19.64 -9.12
CA ASP A 164 2.58 19.33 -9.81
C ASP A 164 3.37 18.23 -9.11
N PHE A 165 3.42 18.24 -7.76
CA PHE A 165 4.08 17.19 -7.00
C PHE A 165 3.47 15.82 -7.29
N TRP A 166 2.15 15.67 -7.16
CA TRP A 166 1.47 14.39 -7.36
C TRP A 166 1.44 13.97 -8.81
N MET A 167 1.28 14.88 -9.76
CA MET A 167 1.34 14.57 -11.21
C MET A 167 2.73 14.04 -11.62
N ASN A 168 3.80 14.40 -10.91
CA ASN A 168 5.12 13.82 -11.13
C ASN A 168 5.33 12.49 -10.38
N ALA A 169 4.81 12.36 -9.16
CA ALA A 169 4.99 11.18 -8.32
C ALA A 169 4.01 10.05 -8.66
N TYR A 170 2.75 10.39 -8.90
CA TYR A 170 1.67 9.47 -9.23
C TYR A 170 0.63 10.13 -10.15
N PRO A 171 0.83 10.13 -11.47
CA PRO A 171 -0.07 10.81 -12.42
C PRO A 171 -1.52 10.32 -12.45
N GLU A 172 -1.79 9.12 -11.93
CA GLU A 172 -3.13 8.54 -11.84
C GLU A 172 -3.88 8.91 -10.55
N ILE A 173 -3.34 9.82 -9.72
CA ILE A 173 -4.08 10.36 -8.58
C ILE A 173 -5.35 11.06 -9.09
N ASP A 174 -6.48 10.75 -8.47
CA ASP A 174 -7.78 11.24 -8.91
C ASP A 174 -8.69 11.52 -7.72
N THR A 175 -9.85 12.14 -7.96
CA THR A 175 -10.85 12.36 -6.91
C THR A 175 -11.45 11.04 -6.42
N ILE A 176 -11.95 11.05 -5.20
CA ILE A 176 -12.60 9.88 -4.61
C ILE A 176 -13.79 9.42 -5.46
N SER A 177 -14.58 10.36 -5.98
CA SER A 177 -15.72 10.05 -6.84
C SER A 177 -15.30 9.35 -8.14
N ASN A 178 -14.23 9.81 -8.77
CA ASN A 178 -13.70 9.18 -9.98
C ASN A 178 -13.12 7.79 -9.68
N LYS A 179 -12.43 7.60 -8.57
CA LYS A 179 -11.92 6.28 -8.13
C LYS A 179 -13.07 5.30 -7.85
N ILE A 180 -14.17 5.75 -7.25
CA ILE A 180 -15.38 4.93 -7.09
C ILE A 180 -15.97 4.55 -8.46
N ALA A 181 -16.06 5.49 -9.40
CA ALA A 181 -16.54 5.21 -10.75
C ALA A 181 -15.63 4.22 -11.51
N GLN A 182 -14.30 4.30 -11.32
CA GLN A 182 -13.35 3.32 -11.84
C GLN A 182 -13.60 1.93 -11.26
N MET A 183 -13.91 1.82 -9.96
CA MET A 183 -14.27 0.57 -9.30
C MET A 183 -15.56 -0.03 -9.89
N GLU A 184 -16.60 0.77 -10.08
CA GLU A 184 -17.85 0.33 -10.71
C GLU A 184 -17.61 -0.14 -12.15
N LYS A 185 -16.83 0.62 -12.94
CA LYS A 185 -16.45 0.27 -14.31
C LYS A 185 -15.64 -1.02 -14.38
N ALA A 186 -14.85 -1.32 -13.35
CA ALA A 186 -14.13 -2.58 -13.22
C ALA A 186 -15.02 -3.77 -12.81
N GLY A 187 -16.32 -3.55 -12.59
CA GLY A 187 -17.32 -4.60 -12.30
C GLY A 187 -17.47 -4.93 -10.83
N TYR A 188 -17.14 -4.00 -9.93
CA TYR A 188 -17.42 -4.12 -8.50
C TYR A 188 -18.65 -3.26 -8.13
N VAL A 189 -19.38 -3.70 -7.12
CA VAL A 189 -20.31 -2.84 -6.39
C VAL A 189 -19.54 -2.21 -5.24
N PRO A 190 -19.43 -0.86 -5.19
CA PRO A 190 -18.84 -0.17 -4.06
C PRO A 190 -19.61 -0.47 -2.77
N VAL A 191 -18.91 -0.88 -1.73
CA VAL A 191 -19.47 -1.24 -0.42
C VAL A 191 -19.25 -0.13 0.58
N ALA A 192 -18.03 0.38 0.65
CA ALA A 192 -17.67 1.48 1.52
C ALA A 192 -16.46 2.25 0.96
N THR A 193 -16.41 3.53 1.28
CA THR A 193 -15.25 4.39 1.07
C THR A 193 -15.12 5.33 2.25
N PHE A 194 -13.92 5.51 2.79
CA PHE A 194 -13.67 6.42 3.89
C PHE A 194 -12.23 6.95 3.86
N LEU A 195 -12.06 8.16 4.40
CA LEU A 195 -10.77 8.83 4.49
C LEU A 195 -9.95 8.32 5.67
N PHE A 196 -8.64 8.31 5.50
CA PHE A 196 -7.71 8.12 6.59
C PHE A 196 -7.63 9.40 7.42
N PRO A 197 -7.58 9.28 8.77
CA PRO A 197 -7.29 10.43 9.62
C PRO A 197 -5.85 10.90 9.40
N GLU A 198 -5.63 12.18 9.65
CA GLU A 198 -4.32 12.83 9.53
C GLU A 198 -3.22 12.10 10.31
N THR A 199 -3.57 11.50 11.45
CA THR A 199 -2.63 10.75 12.31
C THR A 199 -1.97 9.57 11.58
N CYS A 200 -2.63 8.97 10.58
CA CYS A 200 -2.03 7.91 9.74
C CYS A 200 -0.81 8.41 8.97
N TRP A 201 -0.79 9.69 8.59
CA TRP A 201 0.30 10.33 7.89
C TRP A 201 1.35 10.89 8.86
N THR A 202 0.90 11.68 9.83
CA THR A 202 1.79 12.45 10.71
C THR A 202 2.44 11.56 11.76
N GLU A 203 1.65 10.93 12.63
CA GLU A 203 2.15 10.21 13.79
C GLU A 203 2.64 8.81 13.46
N LEU A 204 1.94 8.12 12.53
CA LEU A 204 2.20 6.70 12.27
C LEU A 204 3.10 6.45 11.06
N PHE A 205 3.34 7.47 10.22
CA PHE A 205 4.21 7.34 9.05
C PHE A 205 5.38 8.33 9.09
N TYR A 206 5.15 9.66 9.13
CA TYR A 206 6.26 10.62 9.06
C TYR A 206 7.09 10.68 10.34
N VAL A 207 6.50 10.60 11.54
CA VAL A 207 7.25 10.63 12.79
C VAL A 207 8.21 9.43 12.91
N PRO A 208 7.80 8.17 12.67
CA PRO A 208 8.74 7.04 12.62
C PRO A 208 9.87 7.21 11.61
N GLN A 209 9.58 7.75 10.43
CA GLN A 209 10.61 8.03 9.43
C GLN A 209 11.62 9.06 9.96
N MET A 210 11.16 10.18 10.52
CA MET A 210 12.05 11.21 11.06
C MET A 210 13.00 10.66 12.13
N LEU A 211 12.53 9.75 12.98
CA LEU A 211 13.34 9.08 14.01
C LEU A 211 14.38 8.14 13.41
N ALA A 212 14.07 7.49 12.28
CA ALA A 212 14.97 6.55 11.61
C ALA A 212 16.01 7.24 10.72
N GLN A 213 15.76 8.48 10.25
CA GLN A 213 16.56 9.18 9.26
C GLN A 213 18.00 9.41 9.67
N GLU A 214 18.24 9.78 10.94
CA GLU A 214 19.61 10.03 11.42
C GLU A 214 20.46 8.77 11.39
N THR A 215 19.93 7.65 11.87
CA THR A 215 20.59 6.35 11.84
C THR A 215 20.88 5.91 10.41
N PHE A 216 19.91 6.09 9.51
CA PHE A 216 20.06 5.75 8.10
C PHE A 216 21.18 6.61 7.43
N LEU A 217 21.16 7.92 7.60
CA LEU A 217 22.17 8.82 7.04
C LEU A 217 23.55 8.56 7.62
N ASN A 218 23.68 8.22 8.91
CA ASN A 218 24.95 7.86 9.53
C ASN A 218 25.53 6.57 8.95
N LYS A 219 24.69 5.61 8.56
CA LYS A 219 25.13 4.40 7.86
C LYS A 219 25.64 4.71 6.45
N TYR A 220 25.07 5.69 5.78
CA TYR A 220 25.34 6.05 4.39
C TYR A 220 26.00 7.40 4.24
N VAL A 221 26.96 7.74 5.12
CA VAL A 221 27.68 9.03 5.08
C VAL A 221 28.30 9.28 3.70
N GLY A 222 27.95 10.41 3.07
CA GLY A 222 28.44 10.83 1.77
C GLY A 222 27.78 10.15 0.57
N ASN A 223 26.77 9.27 0.79
CA ASN A 223 25.99 8.69 -0.28
C ASN A 223 24.89 9.65 -0.71
N LYS A 224 25.01 10.22 -1.93
CA LYS A 224 24.07 11.22 -2.47
C LYS A 224 22.66 10.67 -2.71
N ALA A 225 22.52 9.38 -3.05
CA ALA A 225 21.22 8.76 -3.23
C ALA A 225 20.48 8.64 -1.88
N ALA A 226 21.18 8.26 -0.81
CA ALA A 226 20.60 8.21 0.53
C ALA A 226 20.22 9.60 1.06
N GLU A 227 21.07 10.62 0.85
CA GLU A 227 20.75 12.02 1.17
C GLU A 227 19.52 12.50 0.38
N GLY A 228 19.44 12.19 -0.91
CA GLY A 228 18.33 12.53 -1.79
C GLY A 228 17.02 11.86 -1.37
N LEU A 229 17.06 10.58 -1.00
CA LEU A 229 15.88 9.84 -0.50
C LEU A 229 15.31 10.51 0.76
N VAL A 230 16.16 10.79 1.75
CA VAL A 230 15.72 11.44 2.99
C VAL A 230 15.20 12.86 2.72
N ALA A 231 15.85 13.62 1.83
CA ALA A 231 15.39 14.96 1.46
C ALA A 231 14.00 14.91 0.80
N TYR A 232 13.77 13.94 -0.09
CA TYR A 232 12.45 13.72 -0.72
C TYR A 232 11.36 13.40 0.31
N GLN A 233 11.63 12.49 1.25
CA GLN A 233 10.68 12.11 2.30
C GLN A 233 10.33 13.29 3.24
N ARG A 234 11.33 14.14 3.55
CA ARG A 234 11.11 15.37 4.33
C ARG A 234 10.28 16.38 3.57
N TYR A 235 10.52 16.52 2.27
CA TYR A 235 9.74 17.42 1.42
C TYR A 235 8.28 16.97 1.30
N GLU A 236 8.05 15.67 1.08
CA GLU A 236 6.69 15.11 1.06
C GLU A 236 5.94 15.38 2.38
N ALA A 237 6.60 15.19 3.54
CA ALA A 237 6.00 15.49 4.83
C ALA A 237 5.65 16.99 5.01
N GLN A 238 6.49 17.90 4.48
CA GLN A 238 6.20 19.34 4.49
C GLN A 238 5.02 19.69 3.58
N LEU A 239 4.93 19.07 2.40
CA LEU A 239 3.79 19.25 1.49
C LEU A 239 2.50 18.73 2.12
N TYR A 240 2.55 17.58 2.78
CA TYR A 240 1.36 17.07 3.49
C TYR A 240 0.91 18.04 4.59
N ALA A 241 1.82 18.52 5.43
CA ALA A 241 1.49 19.47 6.48
C ALA A 241 0.83 20.77 5.93
N LYS A 242 1.22 21.19 4.71
CA LYS A 242 0.70 22.39 4.05
C LYS A 242 -0.62 22.14 3.31
N TYR A 243 -0.80 20.95 2.75
CA TYR A 243 -1.86 20.67 1.76
C TYR A 243 -2.79 19.51 2.12
N LYS A 244 -2.76 19.00 3.34
CA LYS A 244 -3.59 17.89 3.82
C LYS A 244 -5.10 18.07 3.64
N GLU A 245 -5.57 19.30 3.45
CA GLU A 245 -6.98 19.60 3.16
C GLU A 245 -7.38 19.24 1.71
N TYR A 246 -6.40 19.03 0.81
CA TYR A 246 -6.63 18.78 -0.59
C TYR A 246 -6.47 17.32 -1.00
N TYR A 247 -5.72 16.51 -0.23
CA TYR A 247 -5.45 15.12 -0.56
C TYR A 247 -5.14 14.27 0.69
N GLY A 248 -5.23 12.99 0.49
CA GLY A 248 -4.83 12.00 1.48
C GLY A 248 -5.20 10.60 1.01
N TYR A 249 -5.09 9.62 1.89
CA TYR A 249 -5.52 8.26 1.56
C TYR A 249 -7.01 8.08 1.85
N ALA A 250 -7.65 7.35 0.94
CA ALA A 250 -8.97 6.79 1.12
C ALA A 250 -8.93 5.26 0.99
N PHE A 251 -9.73 4.56 1.77
CA PHE A 251 -10.05 3.16 1.52
C PHE A 251 -11.21 3.03 0.55
N PHE A 252 -11.09 2.07 -0.35
CA PHE A 252 -12.14 1.69 -1.31
C PHE A 252 -12.40 0.20 -1.15
N ILE A 253 -13.62 -0.16 -0.76
CA ILE A 253 -14.06 -1.54 -0.59
C ILE A 253 -15.15 -1.83 -1.63
N GLY A 254 -14.93 -2.85 -2.45
CA GLY A 254 -15.87 -3.29 -3.47
C GLY A 254 -16.14 -4.78 -3.41
N LYS A 255 -17.32 -5.20 -3.86
CA LYS A 255 -17.77 -6.59 -3.93
C LYS A 255 -17.95 -7.02 -5.37
N LYS A 256 -17.38 -8.15 -5.78
CA LYS A 256 -17.63 -8.81 -7.06
C LYS A 256 -18.98 -9.54 -6.97
N ILE A 257 -19.98 -9.14 -7.76
CA ILE A 257 -21.33 -9.73 -7.71
C ILE A 257 -21.65 -10.67 -8.86
N SER A 258 -20.96 -10.55 -10.00
CA SER A 258 -21.11 -11.41 -11.20
C SER A 258 -19.88 -11.24 -12.08
N ASP A 259 -19.72 -12.11 -13.07
CA ASP A 259 -18.78 -11.93 -14.16
C ASP A 259 -19.34 -11.07 -15.28
#